data_49ddfc298f5ae307b685413602e7ecc8
#
_entry.id   49ddfc298f5ae307b685413602e7ecc8
#
_cell.length_a   1.000
_cell.length_b   1.000
_cell.length_c   1.000
_cell.angle_alpha   90.00
_cell.angle_beta   90.00
_cell.angle_gamma   90.00
#
_symmetry.space_group_name_H-M   'P 1'
#
loop_
_entity.id
_entity.type
_entity.pdbx_description
1 polymer ?
#
loop_
_entity_poly.entity_id
_entity_poly.type
_entity_poly.pdbx_seq_one_letter_code
_entity_poly.pdbx_strand_id
1 'polypeptide(L)'
;MSDSDVVVVVGNDREMSGRTAHESNRRREQWTWRDGLVIVSIVALGTVVAAVTNEGTGTSIPGCESVESPGPPVRINYGFTGEPGYDDPDYPWFSGPKATAMSDALLESLPSDVDVAFASPSKSLEFAPIQNYRGVSFPDGVDPIEFSGSTSAKGTLTRVGRTADISVQVRAWDQPVPPCLEGLVDRREYLANGTVLDIADFEDRADFEDKDGSEVGGERGVVAYLGDGSRVVASIDTSTGTSTDTGPLLTMDELIAVATAPGLAVTEPVPDSTPPPMASCYTDSVNAGPPATRMDIDRLNQLLDARWKDLGAEEVTLERPLGSLVPDDYGRGGACERIVVSTSDGRGDVEISIGTAVPEPGAILTLPNATTVTRLVDPDGSGDDTVRVVHPSGETVVVTQFVTSAGSTSASPLTIEQLEFIATTPGLLISR
;
A
#
# COMPACT_ATOMS: atom_id res chain seq x y z
N MET A 1 -6.43 38.24 -0.78
CA MET A 1 -6.09 36.85 -1.17
C MET A 1 -6.20 36.08 0.11
N SER A 2 -7.25 35.30 0.26
CA SER A 2 -7.57 34.61 1.51
C SER A 2 -7.27 33.12 1.23
N ASP A 3 -6.23 32.60 1.88
CA ASP A 3 -5.94 31.16 1.89
C ASP A 3 -7.09 30.47 2.63
N SER A 4 -7.90 29.73 1.90
CA SER A 4 -8.94 28.89 2.49
C SER A 4 -8.42 27.47 2.57
N ASP A 5 -7.66 27.16 3.63
CA ASP A 5 -7.35 25.78 3.99
C ASP A 5 -8.63 25.11 4.53
N VAL A 6 -9.22 24.23 3.75
CA VAL A 6 -10.35 23.42 4.20
C VAL A 6 -9.81 22.15 4.83
N VAL A 7 -9.87 22.03 6.15
CA VAL A 7 -9.52 20.83 6.90
C VAL A 7 -10.80 20.09 7.23
N VAL A 8 -11.00 18.91 6.65
CA VAL A 8 -12.07 17.98 7.04
C VAL A 8 -11.51 16.99 8.04
N VAL A 9 -11.88 17.10 9.30
CA VAL A 9 -11.54 16.11 10.33
C VAL A 9 -12.73 15.17 10.47
N VAL A 10 -12.59 13.94 10.00
CA VAL A 10 -13.57 12.88 10.26
C VAL A 10 -13.24 12.27 11.62
N GLY A 11 -13.98 12.67 12.65
CA GLY A 11 -13.90 12.10 13.97
C GLY A 11 -14.59 10.74 14.02
N ASN A 12 -13.90 9.74 14.53
CA ASN A 12 -14.49 8.45 14.84
C ASN A 12 -15.20 8.57 16.20
N ASP A 13 -16.49 8.91 16.20
CA ASP A 13 -17.32 8.92 17.42
C ASP A 13 -17.60 7.49 17.88
N ARG A 14 -16.61 6.83 18.48
CA ARG A 14 -16.86 5.75 19.41
C ARG A 14 -17.14 6.39 20.76
N GLU A 15 -18.40 6.34 21.18
CA GLU A 15 -18.81 6.63 22.55
C GLU A 15 -17.95 5.82 23.54
N MET A 16 -16.98 6.48 24.14
CA MET A 16 -16.29 5.95 25.30
C MET A 16 -17.07 6.29 26.56
N SER A 17 -17.86 5.32 27.00
CA SER A 17 -18.39 5.25 28.34
C SER A 17 -17.25 5.27 29.35
N GLY A 18 -17.35 6.20 30.33
CA GLY A 18 -16.31 6.61 31.23
C GLY A 18 -15.57 5.51 31.98
N ARG A 19 -14.26 5.66 32.03
CA ARG A 19 -13.41 5.17 33.14
C ARG A 19 -12.40 6.24 33.52
N THR A 20 -12.33 6.42 34.81
CA THR A 20 -11.60 7.37 35.62
C THR A 20 -10.10 7.51 35.29
N ALA A 21 -9.67 8.76 35.30
CA ALA A 21 -8.32 9.24 35.14
C ALA A 21 -7.32 8.53 36.09
N HIS A 22 -6.27 7.96 35.50
CA HIS A 22 -4.99 7.77 36.14
C HIS A 22 -3.95 8.57 35.35
N GLU A 23 -3.47 9.65 35.96
CA GLU A 23 -2.39 10.48 35.43
C GLU A 23 -1.13 9.63 35.24
N SER A 24 -0.79 9.31 34.01
CA SER A 24 0.55 8.92 33.64
C SER A 24 1.16 10.02 32.76
N ASN A 25 2.15 10.65 33.32
CA ASN A 25 3.04 11.67 32.80
C ASN A 25 3.81 11.07 31.57
N ARG A 26 3.19 11.05 30.40
CA ARG A 26 3.87 10.67 29.16
C ARG A 26 4.60 11.90 28.63
N ARG A 27 5.92 11.81 28.63
CA ARG A 27 6.80 12.66 27.84
C ARG A 27 6.25 12.69 26.41
N ARG A 28 5.91 13.90 25.96
CA ARG A 28 5.67 14.17 24.53
C ARG A 28 6.99 13.94 23.82
N GLU A 29 7.18 12.76 23.26
CA GLU A 29 8.13 12.59 22.17
C GLU A 29 7.60 13.41 21.00
N GLN A 30 8.42 14.32 20.57
CA GLN A 30 8.15 15.12 19.38
C GLN A 30 8.20 14.15 18.19
N TRP A 31 7.04 13.76 17.72
CA TRP A 31 6.90 13.16 16.40
C TRP A 31 7.45 14.17 15.39
N THR A 32 8.55 13.81 14.79
CA THR A 32 9.08 14.55 13.65
C THR A 32 8.18 14.22 12.48
N TRP A 33 7.62 15.22 11.86
CA TRP A 33 6.67 15.21 10.75
C TRP A 33 7.17 14.50 9.47
N ARG A 34 8.21 13.69 9.56
CA ARG A 34 8.83 13.00 8.43
C ARG A 34 8.27 11.62 8.11
N ASP A 35 7.48 11.02 9.00
CA ASP A 35 7.09 9.60 8.88
C ASP A 35 5.62 9.39 8.46
N GLY A 36 4.89 10.43 8.07
CA GLY A 36 3.45 10.33 7.77
C GLY A 36 2.94 10.94 6.48
N LEU A 37 3.82 11.42 5.61
CA LEU A 37 3.39 12.06 4.36
C LEU A 37 3.66 11.13 3.16
N VAL A 38 2.81 10.12 3.00
CA VAL A 38 2.59 9.55 1.66
C VAL A 38 1.79 10.59 0.89
N ILE A 39 2.48 11.50 0.23
CA ILE A 39 1.85 12.41 -0.73
C ILE A 39 1.52 11.56 -1.95
N VAL A 40 0.30 11.03 -1.98
CA VAL A 40 -0.30 10.64 -3.24
C VAL A 40 -0.57 11.95 -3.97
N SER A 41 0.30 12.35 -4.89
CA SER A 41 0.05 13.45 -5.81
C SER A 41 -1.07 13.01 -6.76
N ILE A 42 -2.31 13.06 -6.29
CA ILE A 42 -3.47 12.91 -7.16
C ILE A 42 -3.60 14.25 -7.86
N VAL A 43 -3.19 14.33 -9.11
CA VAL A 43 -3.55 15.42 -9.99
C VAL A 43 -5.06 15.29 -10.26
N ALA A 44 -5.85 15.95 -9.41
CA ALA A 44 -7.29 16.05 -9.62
C ALA A 44 -7.53 17.02 -10.77
N LEU A 45 -7.84 16.48 -11.94
CA LEU A 45 -8.31 17.23 -13.11
C LEU A 45 -9.78 17.60 -12.89
N GLY A 46 -10.01 18.59 -12.02
CA GLY A 46 -11.35 19.18 -11.85
C GLY A 46 -11.67 20.14 -12.98
N THR A 47 -12.64 19.83 -13.82
CA THR A 47 -13.19 20.75 -14.80
C THR A 47 -14.04 21.82 -14.13
N VAL A 48 -13.44 22.95 -13.79
CA VAL A 48 -14.21 24.17 -13.53
C VAL A 48 -14.32 24.94 -14.84
N VAL A 49 -15.50 24.89 -15.47
CA VAL A 49 -15.84 25.79 -16.58
C VAL A 49 -16.02 27.21 -16.04
N ALA A 50 -14.95 27.95 -15.99
CA ALA A 50 -15.00 29.41 -15.85
C ALA A 50 -14.69 30.00 -17.21
N ALA A 51 -15.72 30.36 -17.98
CA ALA A 51 -15.57 31.16 -19.18
C ALA A 51 -15.07 32.53 -18.80
N VAL A 52 -13.78 32.73 -18.80
CA VAL A 52 -13.14 34.05 -18.79
C VAL A 52 -12.46 34.21 -20.15
N THR A 53 -13.03 35.02 -20.99
CA THR A 53 -12.40 35.50 -22.23
C THR A 53 -11.17 36.33 -21.85
N ASN A 54 -10.05 35.71 -21.69
CA ASN A 54 -8.78 36.36 -21.59
C ASN A 54 -8.01 36.09 -22.89
N GLU A 55 -7.81 37.08 -23.73
CA GLU A 55 -6.90 36.99 -24.87
C GLU A 55 -5.45 36.88 -24.33
N GLY A 56 -5.12 35.75 -23.71
CA GLY A 56 -3.76 35.41 -23.36
C GLY A 56 -3.07 34.78 -24.58
N THR A 57 -1.80 35.09 -24.75
CA THR A 57 -0.90 34.38 -25.67
C THR A 57 -0.92 32.89 -25.27
N GLY A 58 -1.85 32.14 -25.85
CA GLY A 58 -2.12 30.77 -25.44
C GLY A 58 -0.89 29.88 -25.64
N THR A 59 -0.44 29.26 -24.57
CA THR A 59 0.61 28.22 -24.63
C THR A 59 0.08 27.10 -25.52
N SER A 60 0.77 26.81 -26.63
CA SER A 60 0.40 25.72 -27.51
C SER A 60 1.15 24.45 -27.07
N ILE A 61 0.41 23.45 -26.65
CA ILE A 61 0.96 22.12 -26.34
C ILE A 61 0.77 21.22 -27.57
N PRO A 62 1.84 20.59 -28.07
CA PRO A 62 1.73 19.68 -29.24
C PRO A 62 0.68 18.60 -29.04
N GLY A 63 -0.19 18.42 -30.02
CA GLY A 63 -1.27 17.42 -29.99
C GLY A 63 -2.51 17.81 -29.16
N CYS A 64 -2.52 18.94 -28.49
CA CYS A 64 -3.66 19.42 -27.72
C CYS A 64 -4.55 20.35 -28.56
N GLU A 65 -5.86 20.05 -28.61
CA GLU A 65 -6.84 20.92 -29.28
C GLU A 65 -7.16 22.18 -28.45
N SER A 66 -7.13 22.04 -27.14
CA SER A 66 -7.33 23.12 -26.17
C SER A 66 -6.38 22.95 -24.97
N VAL A 67 -5.90 24.06 -24.46
CA VAL A 67 -5.05 24.10 -23.26
C VAL A 67 -5.75 24.98 -22.23
N GLU A 68 -5.91 24.46 -21.03
CA GLU A 68 -6.51 25.15 -19.90
C GLU A 68 -5.46 25.42 -18.82
N SER A 69 -5.58 26.52 -18.13
CA SER A 69 -4.73 26.78 -16.96
C SER A 69 -5.18 25.89 -15.80
N PRO A 70 -4.26 25.30 -15.05
CA PRO A 70 -4.62 24.49 -13.89
C PRO A 70 -5.39 25.33 -12.86
N GLY A 71 -6.43 24.74 -12.28
CA GLY A 71 -7.16 25.37 -11.17
C GLY A 71 -6.27 25.53 -9.94
N PRO A 72 -6.71 26.30 -8.94
CA PRO A 72 -5.97 26.41 -7.68
C PRO A 72 -5.85 25.01 -7.04
N PRO A 73 -4.68 24.67 -6.44
CA PRO A 73 -4.50 23.39 -5.80
C PRO A 73 -5.49 23.23 -4.64
N VAL A 74 -6.26 22.15 -4.66
CA VAL A 74 -7.18 21.78 -3.57
C VAL A 74 -6.46 20.74 -2.70
N ARG A 75 -6.21 21.10 -1.43
CA ARG A 75 -5.67 20.14 -0.45
C ARG A 75 -6.83 19.51 0.31
N ILE A 76 -6.98 18.20 0.18
CA ILE A 76 -7.98 17.44 0.93
C ILE A 76 -7.23 16.53 1.90
N ASN A 77 -7.45 16.74 3.20
CA ASN A 77 -7.00 15.80 4.23
C ASN A 77 -8.18 14.92 4.62
N TYR A 78 -8.08 13.64 4.32
CA TYR A 78 -9.11 12.68 4.70
C TYR A 78 -8.48 11.48 5.39
N GLY A 79 -9.25 10.88 6.33
CA GLY A 79 -8.92 9.61 6.95
C GLY A 79 -9.76 8.50 6.31
N PHE A 80 -9.16 7.35 6.14
CA PHE A 80 -9.89 6.17 5.67
C PHE A 80 -10.77 5.62 6.81
N THR A 81 -12.03 5.31 6.52
CA THR A 81 -12.99 4.84 7.52
C THR A 81 -13.26 3.33 7.46
N GLY A 82 -12.59 2.60 6.57
CA GLY A 82 -12.77 1.17 6.40
C GLY A 82 -11.46 0.45 6.05
N GLU A 83 -11.40 -0.85 6.31
CA GLU A 83 -10.33 -1.68 5.79
C GLU A 83 -10.50 -1.79 4.27
N PRO A 84 -9.45 -1.47 3.48
CA PRO A 84 -9.50 -1.66 2.05
C PRO A 84 -9.59 -3.16 1.74
N GLY A 85 -10.52 -3.53 0.88
CA GLY A 85 -10.72 -4.91 0.46
C GLY A 85 -10.71 -5.03 -1.05
N TYR A 86 -10.35 -6.21 -1.55
CA TYR A 86 -10.62 -6.57 -2.93
C TYR A 86 -12.10 -6.94 -3.07
N ASP A 87 -12.62 -7.02 -4.28
CA ASP A 87 -14.00 -7.45 -4.57
C ASP A 87 -15.10 -6.50 -4.05
N ASP A 88 -14.82 -5.18 -4.01
CA ASP A 88 -15.84 -4.19 -3.67
C ASP A 88 -16.92 -4.13 -4.78
N PRO A 89 -18.20 -4.32 -4.44
CA PRO A 89 -19.30 -4.32 -5.42
C PRO A 89 -19.48 -2.99 -6.17
N ASP A 90 -18.95 -1.87 -5.67
CA ASP A 90 -18.95 -0.60 -6.39
C ASP A 90 -17.96 -0.58 -7.55
N TYR A 91 -16.97 -1.48 -7.52
CA TYR A 91 -15.92 -1.61 -8.53
C TYR A 91 -15.87 -3.02 -9.11
N PRO A 92 -16.94 -3.49 -9.80
CA PRO A 92 -17.06 -4.88 -10.26
C PRO A 92 -16.00 -5.31 -11.27
N TRP A 93 -15.23 -4.37 -11.81
CA TRP A 93 -14.12 -4.64 -12.72
C TRP A 93 -12.84 -5.08 -11.98
N PHE A 94 -12.77 -4.90 -10.64
CA PHE A 94 -11.58 -5.15 -9.85
C PHE A 94 -11.84 -6.20 -8.77
N SER A 95 -10.96 -7.17 -8.68
CA SER A 95 -10.99 -8.26 -7.72
C SER A 95 -9.59 -8.64 -7.29
N GLY A 96 -9.44 -9.46 -6.25
CA GLY A 96 -8.14 -9.98 -5.85
C GLY A 96 -7.39 -10.66 -7.02
N PRO A 97 -7.97 -11.65 -7.71
CA PRO A 97 -7.33 -12.25 -8.89
C PRO A 97 -7.02 -11.24 -10.01
N LYS A 98 -7.86 -10.21 -10.21
CA LYS A 98 -7.59 -9.15 -11.18
C LYS A 98 -6.37 -8.34 -10.80
N ALA A 99 -6.20 -8.01 -9.51
CA ALA A 99 -5.03 -7.31 -9.00
C ALA A 99 -3.73 -8.09 -9.28
N THR A 100 -3.72 -9.39 -9.02
CA THR A 100 -2.57 -10.25 -9.33
C THR A 100 -2.27 -10.27 -10.83
N ALA A 101 -3.28 -10.49 -11.68
CA ALA A 101 -3.09 -10.50 -13.14
C ALA A 101 -2.54 -9.16 -13.67
N MET A 102 -3.01 -8.03 -13.12
CA MET A 102 -2.48 -6.71 -13.46
C MET A 102 -1.06 -6.52 -12.98
N SER A 103 -0.71 -7.02 -11.79
CA SER A 103 0.66 -6.96 -11.25
C SER A 103 1.63 -7.76 -12.09
N ASP A 104 1.24 -8.97 -12.51
CA ASP A 104 2.04 -9.80 -13.43
C ASP A 104 2.25 -9.10 -14.77
N ALA A 105 1.20 -8.54 -15.35
CA ALA A 105 1.28 -7.79 -16.61
C ALA A 105 2.15 -6.54 -16.50
N LEU A 106 2.09 -5.84 -15.36
CA LEU A 106 2.97 -4.70 -15.06
C LEU A 106 4.44 -5.15 -15.03
N LEU A 107 4.75 -6.21 -14.30
CA LEU A 107 6.10 -6.77 -14.22
C LEU A 107 6.61 -7.21 -15.60
N GLU A 108 5.77 -7.87 -16.41
CA GLU A 108 6.11 -8.29 -17.78
C GLU A 108 6.34 -7.10 -18.74
N SER A 109 5.74 -5.93 -18.46
CA SER A 109 5.91 -4.73 -19.28
C SER A 109 7.22 -3.99 -19.02
N LEU A 110 7.91 -4.29 -17.93
CA LEU A 110 9.20 -3.67 -17.60
C LEU A 110 10.32 -4.22 -18.51
N PRO A 111 11.33 -3.39 -18.83
CA PRO A 111 12.52 -3.86 -19.51
C PRO A 111 13.22 -5.00 -18.75
N SER A 112 13.76 -5.98 -19.47
CA SER A 112 14.38 -7.17 -18.87
C SER A 112 15.66 -6.91 -18.06
N ASP A 113 16.22 -5.71 -18.15
CA ASP A 113 17.39 -5.25 -17.39
C ASP A 113 17.00 -4.34 -16.19
N VAL A 114 15.70 -4.27 -15.89
CA VAL A 114 15.16 -3.55 -14.73
C VAL A 114 14.71 -4.58 -13.70
N ASP A 115 15.22 -4.45 -12.49
CA ASP A 115 14.83 -5.27 -11.35
C ASP A 115 13.90 -4.46 -10.44
N VAL A 116 12.88 -5.15 -9.87
CA VAL A 116 12.03 -4.60 -8.82
C VAL A 116 12.62 -4.96 -7.47
N ALA A 117 12.82 -3.97 -6.61
CA ALA A 117 13.34 -4.20 -5.27
C ALA A 117 12.38 -5.10 -4.47
N PHE A 118 12.93 -6.08 -3.77
CA PHE A 118 12.15 -6.91 -2.88
C PHE A 118 11.71 -6.09 -1.66
N ALA A 119 10.42 -5.95 -1.48
CA ALA A 119 9.80 -5.18 -0.41
C ALA A 119 8.46 -5.82 -0.01
N SER A 120 7.66 -5.13 0.81
CA SER A 120 6.28 -5.51 1.08
C SER A 120 5.43 -5.51 -0.19
N PRO A 121 4.29 -6.23 -0.21
CA PRO A 121 3.39 -6.24 -1.37
C PRO A 121 3.05 -4.84 -1.88
N SER A 122 2.73 -3.90 -1.00
CA SER A 122 2.40 -2.50 -1.37
C SER A 122 3.54 -1.72 -2.04
N LYS A 123 4.76 -2.25 -2.01
CA LYS A 123 6.00 -1.66 -2.57
C LYS A 123 6.71 -2.57 -3.58
N SER A 124 6.07 -3.65 -4.00
CA SER A 124 6.59 -4.65 -4.93
C SER A 124 5.82 -4.71 -6.24
N LEU A 125 5.21 -3.60 -6.66
CA LEU A 125 4.35 -3.47 -7.85
C LEU A 125 3.09 -4.35 -7.81
N GLU A 126 2.62 -4.71 -6.62
CA GLU A 126 1.31 -5.33 -6.46
C GLU A 126 0.21 -4.28 -6.41
N PHE A 127 -0.87 -4.49 -7.17
CA PHE A 127 -2.01 -3.59 -7.17
C PHE A 127 -2.79 -3.71 -5.85
N ALA A 128 -2.86 -2.59 -5.13
CA ALA A 128 -3.54 -2.49 -3.85
C ALA A 128 -5.08 -2.48 -4.01
N PRO A 129 -5.84 -2.85 -2.97
CA PRO A 129 -7.29 -2.70 -2.98
C PRO A 129 -7.73 -1.27 -3.28
N ILE A 130 -8.84 -1.13 -4.01
CA ILE A 130 -9.44 0.19 -4.25
C ILE A 130 -9.91 0.78 -2.92
N GLN A 131 -9.48 2.00 -2.63
CA GLN A 131 -9.92 2.73 -1.44
C GLN A 131 -11.37 3.17 -1.63
N ASN A 132 -12.21 2.87 -0.66
CA ASN A 132 -13.61 3.26 -0.64
C ASN A 132 -13.81 4.42 0.34
N TYR A 133 -14.38 5.51 -0.17
CA TYR A 133 -14.67 6.71 0.60
C TYR A 133 -16.14 6.81 1.02
N ARG A 134 -16.84 5.68 1.16
CA ARG A 134 -18.22 5.67 1.63
C ARG A 134 -18.35 6.36 2.99
N GLY A 135 -19.26 7.32 3.08
CA GLY A 135 -19.48 8.07 4.30
C GLY A 135 -18.48 9.20 4.57
N VAL A 136 -17.53 9.42 3.70
CA VAL A 136 -16.66 10.60 3.74
C VAL A 136 -17.41 11.79 3.13
N SER A 137 -17.46 12.89 3.87
CA SER A 137 -17.99 14.16 3.32
C SER A 137 -16.88 14.93 2.64
N PHE A 138 -17.06 15.20 1.36
CA PHE A 138 -16.14 16.04 0.60
C PHE A 138 -16.59 17.51 0.63
N PRO A 139 -15.65 18.47 0.52
CA PRO A 139 -15.98 19.88 0.39
C PRO A 139 -16.85 20.16 -0.85
N ASP A 140 -17.65 21.25 -0.81
CA ASP A 140 -18.43 21.69 -1.96
C ASP A 140 -17.53 21.90 -3.18
N GLY A 141 -17.93 21.30 -4.31
CA GLY A 141 -17.18 21.38 -5.57
C GLY A 141 -16.11 20.32 -5.78
N VAL A 142 -15.92 19.41 -4.83
CA VAL A 142 -15.06 18.22 -4.98
C VAL A 142 -15.92 17.02 -5.35
N ASP A 143 -15.65 16.41 -6.49
CA ASP A 143 -16.32 15.18 -6.89
C ASP A 143 -15.63 13.98 -6.23
N PRO A 144 -16.31 13.22 -5.36
CA PRO A 144 -15.75 12.00 -4.77
C PRO A 144 -15.22 11.00 -5.80
N ILE A 145 -15.80 10.98 -7.00
CA ILE A 145 -15.39 10.09 -8.09
C ILE A 145 -13.95 10.36 -8.51
N GLU A 146 -13.46 11.59 -8.41
CA GLU A 146 -12.07 11.93 -8.76
C GLU A 146 -11.06 11.24 -7.85
N PHE A 147 -11.43 10.94 -6.61
CA PHE A 147 -10.56 10.33 -5.59
C PHE A 147 -10.80 8.84 -5.42
N SER A 148 -11.95 8.33 -5.81
CA SER A 148 -12.35 6.94 -5.64
C SER A 148 -12.21 6.13 -6.94
N GLY A 149 -12.27 4.81 -6.81
CA GLY A 149 -12.35 3.91 -7.97
C GLY A 149 -11.05 3.67 -8.72
N SER A 150 -9.91 3.99 -8.11
CA SER A 150 -8.60 3.64 -8.65
C SER A 150 -7.87 2.65 -7.76
N THR A 151 -7.14 1.74 -8.39
CA THR A 151 -6.11 0.92 -7.74
C THR A 151 -4.73 1.43 -8.14
N SER A 152 -3.72 1.15 -7.32
CA SER A 152 -2.34 1.53 -7.62
C SER A 152 -1.35 0.46 -7.21
N ALA A 153 -0.28 0.34 -8.00
CA ALA A 153 0.90 -0.45 -7.70
C ALA A 153 2.10 0.48 -7.58
N LYS A 154 2.94 0.26 -6.57
CA LYS A 154 4.14 1.07 -6.31
C LYS A 154 5.34 0.16 -6.11
N GLY A 155 6.52 0.64 -6.44
CA GLY A 155 7.75 -0.12 -6.21
C GLY A 155 8.99 0.70 -6.50
N THR A 156 10.12 0.23 -6.00
CA THR A 156 11.43 0.79 -6.33
C THR A 156 12.06 -0.06 -7.41
N LEU A 157 12.39 0.55 -8.53
CA LEU A 157 13.11 -0.07 -9.63
C LEU A 157 14.61 0.12 -9.47
N THR A 158 15.36 -0.87 -9.94
CA THR A 158 16.84 -0.82 -10.00
C THR A 158 17.31 -1.17 -11.40
N ARG A 159 18.18 -0.34 -11.97
CA ARG A 159 18.82 -0.56 -13.28
C ARG A 159 20.25 -0.08 -13.24
N VAL A 160 21.21 -0.98 -13.43
CA VAL A 160 22.67 -0.65 -13.46
C VAL A 160 23.11 0.13 -12.21
N GLY A 161 22.63 -0.28 -11.03
CA GLY A 161 22.99 0.34 -9.74
C GLY A 161 22.31 1.68 -9.43
N ARG A 162 21.40 2.15 -10.29
CA ARG A 162 20.53 3.31 -10.03
C ARG A 162 19.17 2.81 -9.53
N THR A 163 18.51 3.62 -8.74
CA THR A 163 17.16 3.33 -8.22
C THR A 163 16.23 4.49 -8.51
N ALA A 164 14.95 4.18 -8.70
CA ALA A 164 13.87 5.16 -8.81
C ALA A 164 12.56 4.54 -8.34
N ASP A 165 11.65 5.35 -7.82
CA ASP A 165 10.34 4.89 -7.43
C ASP A 165 9.35 5.04 -8.59
N ILE A 166 8.59 3.98 -8.86
CA ILE A 166 7.54 3.96 -9.87
C ILE A 166 6.18 3.82 -9.18
N SER A 167 5.19 4.50 -9.74
CA SER A 167 3.78 4.35 -9.39
C SER A 167 2.95 4.15 -10.65
N VAL A 168 2.10 3.12 -10.63
CA VAL A 168 1.14 2.86 -11.71
C VAL A 168 -0.24 2.83 -11.11
N GLN A 169 -1.14 3.69 -11.60
CA GLN A 169 -2.52 3.77 -11.16
C GLN A 169 -3.46 3.39 -12.31
N VAL A 170 -4.48 2.61 -12.02
CA VAL A 170 -5.48 2.17 -13.00
C VAL A 170 -6.89 2.44 -12.47
N ARG A 171 -7.76 2.92 -13.34
CA ARG A 171 -9.19 3.12 -13.05
C ARG A 171 -10.04 2.96 -14.29
N ALA A 172 -11.32 2.63 -14.09
CA ALA A 172 -12.32 2.75 -15.13
C ALA A 172 -12.55 4.23 -15.47
N TRP A 173 -12.70 4.52 -16.78
CA TRP A 173 -12.83 5.89 -17.28
C TRP A 173 -13.88 5.93 -18.39
N ASP A 174 -15.05 6.46 -18.09
CA ASP A 174 -16.19 6.60 -19.01
C ASP A 174 -16.39 8.03 -19.54
N GLN A 175 -15.46 8.92 -19.17
CA GLN A 175 -15.51 10.33 -19.53
C GLN A 175 -14.70 10.63 -20.79
N PRO A 176 -15.00 11.71 -21.51
CA PRO A 176 -14.12 12.19 -22.56
C PRO A 176 -12.71 12.46 -22.05
N VAL A 177 -11.72 12.34 -22.95
CA VAL A 177 -10.36 12.77 -22.61
C VAL A 177 -10.38 14.27 -22.25
N PRO A 178 -9.87 14.62 -21.07
CA PRO A 178 -9.92 16.02 -20.61
C PRO A 178 -9.05 16.94 -21.49
N PRO A 179 -9.28 18.27 -21.47
CA PRO A 179 -8.39 19.23 -22.10
C PRO A 179 -6.98 19.10 -21.52
N CYS A 180 -5.96 19.50 -22.27
CA CYS A 180 -4.60 19.56 -21.77
C CYS A 180 -4.47 20.65 -20.73
N LEU A 181 -3.77 20.41 -19.62
CA LEU A 181 -3.48 21.41 -18.61
C LEU A 181 -2.08 22.00 -18.80
N GLU A 182 -2.00 23.31 -18.82
CA GLU A 182 -0.74 24.02 -18.88
C GLU A 182 0.14 23.63 -17.68
N GLY A 183 1.38 23.25 -17.97
CA GLY A 183 2.32 22.87 -16.93
C GLY A 183 2.22 21.42 -16.45
N LEU A 184 1.18 20.68 -16.85
CA LEU A 184 1.00 19.26 -16.48
C LEU A 184 1.16 18.30 -17.66
N VAL A 185 1.10 18.80 -18.89
CA VAL A 185 1.25 18.02 -20.11
C VAL A 185 2.25 18.74 -21.01
N ASP A 186 3.26 18.03 -21.51
CA ASP A 186 4.19 18.58 -22.48
C ASP A 186 3.75 18.31 -23.92
N ARG A 187 3.10 17.15 -24.14
CA ARG A 187 2.51 16.78 -25.42
C ARG A 187 1.42 15.74 -25.26
N ARG A 188 0.49 15.72 -26.20
CA ARG A 188 -0.54 14.68 -26.36
C ARG A 188 -0.31 13.91 -27.65
N GLU A 189 -0.41 12.60 -27.57
CA GLU A 189 -0.27 11.71 -28.73
C GLU A 189 -1.53 10.85 -28.92
N TYR A 190 -1.88 10.60 -30.17
CA TYR A 190 -3.01 9.77 -30.54
C TYR A 190 -2.48 8.51 -31.23
N LEU A 191 -2.68 7.35 -30.63
CA LEU A 191 -2.24 6.08 -31.20
C LEU A 191 -3.28 5.53 -32.18
N ALA A 192 -2.83 4.67 -33.11
CA ALA A 192 -3.68 4.09 -34.16
C ALA A 192 -4.84 3.22 -33.61
N ASN A 193 -4.71 2.69 -32.40
CA ASN A 193 -5.73 1.90 -31.71
C ASN A 193 -6.76 2.74 -30.93
N GLY A 194 -6.72 4.06 -31.07
CA GLY A 194 -7.61 5.00 -30.38
C GLY A 194 -7.18 5.39 -28.98
N THR A 195 -6.06 4.90 -28.49
CA THR A 195 -5.46 5.34 -27.21
C THR A 195 -4.97 6.78 -27.35
N VAL A 196 -5.24 7.59 -26.31
CA VAL A 196 -4.71 8.95 -26.18
C VAL A 196 -3.70 8.97 -25.06
N LEU A 197 -2.52 9.55 -25.29
CA LEU A 197 -1.45 9.67 -24.31
C LEU A 197 -1.22 11.14 -23.97
N ASP A 198 -1.27 11.47 -22.69
CA ASP A 198 -0.73 12.71 -22.15
C ASP A 198 0.64 12.41 -21.54
N ILE A 199 1.65 13.12 -22.02
CA ILE A 199 3.05 12.86 -21.66
C ILE A 199 3.59 14.09 -20.96
N ALA A 200 4.22 13.88 -19.81
CA ALA A 200 4.86 14.89 -18.99
C ALA A 200 6.30 14.48 -18.65
N ASP A 201 7.24 15.36 -18.93
CA ASP A 201 8.65 15.18 -18.64
C ASP A 201 9.17 16.40 -17.86
N PHE A 202 9.19 16.28 -16.54
CA PHE A 202 9.56 17.38 -15.65
C PHE A 202 11.05 17.41 -15.30
N GLU A 203 11.88 16.58 -15.93
CA GLU A 203 13.33 16.59 -15.68
C GLU A 203 13.98 17.97 -15.84
N ASP A 204 13.49 18.75 -16.79
CA ASP A 204 14.03 20.09 -17.08
C ASP A 204 13.40 21.21 -16.24
N ARG A 205 12.46 20.89 -15.36
CA ARG A 205 11.75 21.87 -14.53
C ARG A 205 12.32 21.98 -13.12
N ALA A 206 13.63 22.03 -13.00
CA ALA A 206 14.33 22.27 -11.73
C ALA A 206 13.95 23.59 -11.01
N ASP A 207 13.04 24.38 -11.59
CA ASP A 207 12.59 25.67 -11.06
C ASP A 207 11.37 25.57 -10.13
N PHE A 208 10.81 24.37 -9.88
CA PHE A 208 9.80 24.17 -8.86
C PHE A 208 10.48 23.91 -7.50
N GLU A 209 10.97 25.00 -6.90
CA GLU A 209 11.25 24.98 -5.46
C GLU A 209 9.91 24.87 -4.73
N ASP A 210 9.74 23.81 -3.98
CA ASP A 210 8.64 23.76 -3.01
C ASP A 210 8.86 24.89 -1.99
N LYS A 211 7.78 25.42 -1.39
CA LYS A 211 7.81 26.59 -0.47
C LYS A 211 8.75 26.41 0.73
N ASP A 212 9.22 25.20 0.98
CA ASP A 212 10.17 24.82 2.02
C ASP A 212 11.60 24.60 1.48
N GLY A 213 11.88 24.90 0.20
CA GLY A 213 13.22 24.82 -0.36
C GLY A 213 13.73 23.39 -0.61
N SER A 214 12.83 22.40 -0.63
CA SER A 214 13.18 21.07 -1.09
C SER A 214 13.16 21.03 -2.62
N GLU A 215 14.26 20.59 -3.23
CA GLU A 215 14.31 20.31 -4.66
C GLU A 215 13.27 19.21 -4.94
N VAL A 216 12.20 19.58 -5.67
CA VAL A 216 11.27 18.58 -6.23
C VAL A 216 12.04 17.87 -7.33
N GLY A 217 12.41 16.62 -7.09
CA GLY A 217 13.10 15.82 -8.09
C GLY A 217 12.29 15.68 -9.36
N GLY A 218 12.96 15.45 -10.47
CA GLY A 218 12.32 15.26 -11.76
C GLY A 218 11.34 14.09 -11.75
N GLU A 219 10.09 14.36 -12.06
CA GLU A 219 9.07 13.34 -12.24
C GLU A 219 8.75 13.19 -13.72
N ARG A 220 8.65 11.95 -14.20
CA ARG A 220 8.15 11.64 -15.53
C ARG A 220 6.83 10.91 -15.42
N GLY A 221 5.88 11.29 -16.25
CA GLY A 221 4.56 10.68 -16.23
C GLY A 221 3.95 10.48 -17.60
N VAL A 222 3.15 9.43 -17.70
CA VAL A 222 2.30 9.13 -18.85
C VAL A 222 0.90 8.84 -18.34
N VAL A 223 -0.09 9.52 -18.89
CA VAL A 223 -1.51 9.18 -18.71
C VAL A 223 -2.02 8.59 -20.00
N ALA A 224 -2.42 7.33 -20.00
CA ALA A 224 -3.00 6.64 -21.13
C ALA A 224 -4.52 6.52 -20.93
N TYR A 225 -5.29 7.04 -21.88
CA TYR A 225 -6.74 6.84 -22.02
C TYR A 225 -6.95 5.77 -23.07
N LEU A 226 -7.22 4.54 -22.62
CA LEU A 226 -7.35 3.39 -23.52
C LEU A 226 -8.74 3.32 -24.15
N GLY A 227 -8.82 2.76 -25.36
CA GLY A 227 -10.08 2.67 -26.09
C GLY A 227 -11.13 1.75 -25.47
N ASP A 228 -10.78 0.97 -24.46
CA ASP A 228 -11.67 0.08 -23.71
C ASP A 228 -12.35 0.76 -22.50
N GLY A 229 -12.07 2.04 -22.26
CA GLY A 229 -12.58 2.77 -21.10
C GLY A 229 -11.71 2.63 -19.85
N SER A 230 -10.42 2.36 -20.01
CA SER A 230 -9.42 2.39 -18.93
C SER A 230 -8.62 3.67 -18.96
N ARG A 231 -8.26 4.18 -17.79
CA ARG A 231 -7.23 5.21 -17.62
C ARG A 231 -6.09 4.65 -16.79
N VAL A 232 -4.90 4.67 -17.37
CA VAL A 232 -3.67 4.23 -16.71
C VAL A 232 -2.76 5.44 -16.54
N VAL A 233 -2.25 5.65 -15.34
CA VAL A 233 -1.23 6.67 -15.04
C VAL A 233 0.03 5.92 -14.62
N ALA A 234 1.13 6.12 -15.31
CA ALA A 234 2.44 5.62 -14.92
C ALA A 234 3.36 6.80 -14.66
N SER A 235 3.97 6.87 -13.49
CA SER A 235 4.94 7.90 -13.14
C SER A 235 6.18 7.30 -12.50
N ILE A 236 7.32 7.94 -12.72
CA ILE A 236 8.60 7.57 -12.13
C ILE A 236 9.26 8.80 -11.52
N ASP A 237 9.66 8.67 -10.26
CA ASP A 237 10.36 9.71 -9.51
C ASP A 237 11.86 9.39 -9.49
N THR A 238 12.68 10.30 -10.01
CA THR A 238 14.15 10.16 -10.08
C THR A 238 14.86 10.84 -8.90
N SER A 239 14.13 11.51 -8.02
CA SER A 239 14.69 12.28 -6.88
C SER A 239 15.30 11.42 -5.79
N THR A 240 14.99 10.13 -5.73
CA THR A 240 15.40 9.23 -4.63
C THR A 240 16.82 8.69 -4.80
N GLY A 241 17.46 8.88 -5.97
CA GLY A 241 18.81 8.38 -6.26
C GLY A 241 19.90 9.31 -5.77
N THR A 242 20.81 8.82 -4.92
CA THR A 242 22.07 9.52 -4.54
C THR A 242 23.11 9.54 -5.67
N SER A 243 22.76 9.06 -6.85
CA SER A 243 23.66 8.94 -8.00
C SER A 243 23.79 10.27 -8.73
N THR A 244 25.02 10.69 -8.97
CA THR A 244 25.36 11.84 -9.84
C THR A 244 25.22 11.53 -11.33
N ASP A 245 24.71 10.35 -11.68
CA ASP A 245 24.53 9.91 -13.06
C ASP A 245 23.16 10.39 -13.57
N THR A 246 23.18 11.36 -14.46
CA THR A 246 22.07 12.19 -14.90
C THR A 246 21.28 11.57 -16.04
N GLY A 247 20.63 10.46 -15.85
CA GLY A 247 19.72 9.94 -16.89
C GLY A 247 18.50 9.26 -16.26
N PRO A 248 17.34 9.25 -16.91
CA PRO A 248 16.17 8.59 -16.40
C PRO A 248 16.41 7.09 -16.27
N LEU A 249 15.79 6.46 -15.27
CA LEU A 249 15.88 5.00 -15.09
C LEU A 249 15.09 4.28 -16.18
N LEU A 250 13.90 4.79 -16.52
CA LEU A 250 13.12 4.38 -17.68
C LEU A 250 13.09 5.51 -18.71
N THR A 251 13.25 5.15 -19.98
CA THR A 251 12.98 6.07 -21.08
C THR A 251 11.49 6.38 -21.18
N MET A 252 11.11 7.44 -21.86
CA MET A 252 9.71 7.77 -22.09
C MET A 252 8.98 6.66 -22.87
N ASP A 253 9.63 6.04 -23.85
CA ASP A 253 9.05 4.93 -24.62
C ASP A 253 8.81 3.70 -23.73
N GLU A 254 9.70 3.40 -22.78
CA GLU A 254 9.50 2.32 -21.81
C GLU A 254 8.35 2.65 -20.85
N LEU A 255 8.22 3.90 -20.41
CA LEU A 255 7.11 4.31 -19.55
C LEU A 255 5.75 4.30 -20.31
N ILE A 256 5.75 4.67 -21.60
CA ILE A 256 4.58 4.51 -22.48
C ILE A 256 4.22 3.02 -22.62
N ALA A 257 5.20 2.13 -22.80
CA ALA A 257 4.95 0.69 -22.88
C ALA A 257 4.31 0.16 -21.57
N VAL A 258 4.75 0.62 -20.42
CA VAL A 258 4.10 0.32 -19.12
C VAL A 258 2.66 0.84 -19.11
N ALA A 259 2.43 2.12 -19.41
CA ALA A 259 1.09 2.73 -19.36
C ALA A 259 0.09 2.12 -20.36
N THR A 260 0.58 1.52 -21.42
CA THR A 260 -0.25 0.90 -22.49
C THR A 260 -0.23 -0.62 -22.46
N ALA A 261 0.32 -1.25 -21.42
CA ALA A 261 0.36 -2.70 -21.28
C ALA A 261 -1.07 -3.28 -21.29
N PRO A 262 -1.40 -4.22 -22.20
CA PRO A 262 -2.78 -4.72 -22.36
C PRO A 262 -3.37 -5.28 -21.06
N GLY A 263 -2.58 -5.99 -20.27
CA GLY A 263 -3.02 -6.58 -19.00
C GLY A 263 -3.48 -5.57 -17.94
N LEU A 264 -3.20 -4.28 -18.11
CA LEU A 264 -3.66 -3.20 -17.22
C LEU A 264 -5.07 -2.71 -17.55
N ALA A 265 -5.63 -3.09 -18.69
CA ALA A 265 -6.97 -2.70 -19.08
C ALA A 265 -8.03 -3.25 -18.11
N VAL A 266 -9.00 -2.40 -17.71
CA VAL A 266 -10.07 -2.81 -16.76
C VAL A 266 -10.92 -3.94 -17.33
N THR A 267 -11.04 -4.02 -18.68
CA THR A 267 -11.80 -5.04 -19.38
C THR A 267 -11.02 -6.33 -19.68
N GLU A 268 -9.70 -6.34 -19.45
CA GLU A 268 -8.89 -7.53 -19.68
C GLU A 268 -9.34 -8.69 -18.78
N PRO A 269 -9.62 -9.87 -19.32
CA PRO A 269 -10.04 -11.01 -18.53
C PRO A 269 -8.93 -11.50 -17.60
N VAL A 270 -9.35 -11.99 -16.45
CA VAL A 270 -8.44 -12.63 -15.49
C VAL A 270 -8.16 -14.07 -15.97
N PRO A 271 -6.88 -14.50 -16.08
CA PRO A 271 -6.56 -15.88 -16.39
C PRO A 271 -7.15 -16.86 -15.36
N ASP A 272 -7.57 -18.04 -15.83
CA ASP A 272 -8.11 -19.08 -14.96
C ASP A 272 -7.10 -19.45 -13.85
N SER A 273 -7.60 -19.65 -12.62
CA SER A 273 -6.80 -20.05 -11.48
C SER A 273 -5.78 -19.01 -10.99
N THR A 274 -5.90 -17.73 -11.38
CA THR A 274 -5.10 -16.65 -10.79
C THR A 274 -5.44 -16.52 -9.30
N PRO A 275 -4.46 -16.64 -8.38
CA PRO A 275 -4.73 -16.47 -6.95
C PRO A 275 -4.95 -14.98 -6.62
N PRO A 276 -5.62 -14.66 -5.52
CA PRO A 276 -5.62 -13.30 -5.00
C PRO A 276 -4.20 -12.90 -4.53
N PRO A 277 -3.88 -11.61 -4.46
CA PRO A 277 -2.57 -11.15 -3.99
C PRO A 277 -2.37 -11.45 -2.51
N MET A 278 -1.12 -11.46 -2.09
CA MET A 278 -0.80 -11.52 -0.67
C MET A 278 -1.21 -10.22 0.00
N ALA A 279 -1.87 -10.32 1.15
CA ALA A 279 -2.24 -9.14 1.90
C ALA A 279 -1.01 -8.45 2.49
N SER A 280 -0.90 -7.15 2.31
CA SER A 280 0.05 -6.35 3.08
C SER A 280 -0.26 -6.47 4.57
N CYS A 281 0.77 -6.48 5.38
CA CYS A 281 0.63 -6.50 6.82
C CYS A 281 1.46 -5.39 7.47
N TYR A 282 1.00 -4.96 8.63
CA TYR A 282 1.64 -3.94 9.44
C TYR A 282 1.95 -4.53 10.80
N THR A 283 3.13 -4.24 11.33
CA THR A 283 3.48 -4.68 12.66
C THR A 283 3.57 -3.50 13.61
N ASP A 284 2.55 -3.31 14.45
CA ASP A 284 2.62 -2.36 15.55
C ASP A 284 3.32 -2.95 16.79
N SER A 285 3.42 -4.28 16.84
CA SER A 285 3.91 -5.05 17.99
C SER A 285 5.42 -5.26 17.99
N VAL A 286 6.12 -4.94 16.90
CA VAL A 286 7.58 -5.06 16.78
C VAL A 286 8.19 -3.77 16.26
N ASN A 287 9.40 -3.45 16.76
CA ASN A 287 10.18 -2.33 16.25
C ASN A 287 10.94 -2.72 14.97
N ALA A 288 11.60 -1.71 14.39
CA ALA A 288 12.51 -1.89 13.28
C ALA A 288 13.47 -3.07 13.52
N GLY A 289 13.47 -3.99 12.59
CA GLY A 289 14.42 -5.11 12.51
C GLY A 289 15.37 -4.93 11.32
N PRO A 290 16.27 -5.86 11.09
CA PRO A 290 17.01 -5.89 9.83
C PRO A 290 16.02 -6.10 8.67
N PRO A 291 16.28 -5.51 7.48
CA PRO A 291 15.46 -5.76 6.31
C PRO A 291 15.52 -7.26 5.96
N ALA A 292 14.35 -7.88 5.83
CA ALA A 292 14.24 -9.26 5.43
C ALA A 292 14.56 -9.40 3.93
N THR A 293 15.42 -10.34 3.58
CA THR A 293 15.68 -10.69 2.18
C THR A 293 14.64 -11.71 1.68
N ARG A 294 14.48 -11.87 0.37
CA ARG A 294 13.64 -12.93 -0.21
C ARG A 294 14.00 -14.31 0.35
N MET A 295 15.30 -14.60 0.45
CA MET A 295 15.77 -15.87 0.98
C MET A 295 15.40 -16.08 2.46
N ASP A 296 15.38 -14.99 3.26
CA ASP A 296 14.93 -15.07 4.65
C ASP A 296 13.43 -15.37 4.72
N ILE A 297 12.62 -14.66 3.94
CA ILE A 297 11.17 -14.89 3.86
C ILE A 297 10.86 -16.33 3.42
N ASP A 298 11.48 -16.80 2.33
CA ASP A 298 11.27 -18.18 1.85
C ASP A 298 11.60 -19.22 2.91
N ARG A 299 12.70 -19.03 3.65
CA ARG A 299 13.11 -19.90 4.74
C ARG A 299 12.12 -19.89 5.92
N LEU A 300 11.69 -18.69 6.32
CA LEU A 300 10.75 -18.52 7.42
C LEU A 300 9.40 -19.16 7.09
N ASN A 301 8.92 -18.96 5.86
CA ASN A 301 7.69 -19.57 5.37
C ASN A 301 7.75 -21.10 5.38
N GLN A 302 8.86 -21.68 4.94
CA GLN A 302 9.05 -23.14 5.01
C GLN A 302 9.05 -23.66 6.45
N LEU A 303 9.63 -22.91 7.41
CA LEU A 303 9.63 -23.30 8.82
C LEU A 303 8.19 -23.25 9.41
N LEU A 304 7.42 -22.22 9.10
CA LEU A 304 6.03 -22.09 9.56
C LEU A 304 5.14 -23.19 8.98
N ASP A 305 5.26 -23.47 7.68
CA ASP A 305 4.49 -24.54 7.04
C ASP A 305 4.84 -25.94 7.61
N ALA A 306 6.11 -26.19 7.90
CA ALA A 306 6.51 -27.43 8.56
C ALA A 306 5.93 -27.49 9.98
N ARG A 307 6.01 -26.36 10.71
CA ARG A 307 5.50 -26.26 12.08
C ARG A 307 4.00 -26.47 12.16
N TRP A 308 3.24 -25.93 11.20
CA TRP A 308 1.80 -26.14 11.10
C TRP A 308 1.44 -27.61 10.91
N LYS A 309 2.17 -28.31 10.04
CA LYS A 309 1.98 -29.76 9.84
C LYS A 309 2.26 -30.56 11.12
N ASP A 310 3.30 -30.17 11.88
CA ASP A 310 3.65 -30.83 13.14
C ASP A 310 2.63 -30.56 14.25
N LEU A 311 1.91 -29.43 14.18
CA LEU A 311 0.84 -29.08 15.13
C LEU A 311 -0.33 -30.06 15.04
N GLY A 312 -0.59 -30.65 13.88
CA GLY A 312 -1.65 -31.63 13.67
C GLY A 312 -3.06 -31.10 13.94
N ALA A 313 -3.29 -29.81 13.68
CA ALA A 313 -4.58 -29.16 13.89
C ALA A 313 -5.55 -29.46 12.72
N GLU A 314 -5.94 -30.72 12.55
CA GLU A 314 -6.76 -31.18 11.41
C GLU A 314 -8.17 -30.54 11.39
N GLU A 315 -8.67 -30.05 12.54
CA GLU A 315 -9.97 -29.41 12.66
C GLU A 315 -9.94 -27.93 12.28
N VAL A 316 -8.73 -27.40 12.04
CA VAL A 316 -8.50 -25.98 11.72
C VAL A 316 -8.21 -25.79 10.25
N THR A 317 -8.98 -24.93 9.61
CA THR A 317 -8.77 -24.57 8.20
C THR A 317 -8.13 -23.19 8.11
N LEU A 318 -7.04 -23.09 7.36
CA LEU A 318 -6.40 -21.82 7.02
C LEU A 318 -6.86 -21.36 5.64
N GLU A 319 -7.08 -20.06 5.46
CA GLU A 319 -7.40 -19.47 4.15
C GLU A 319 -6.21 -19.60 3.17
N ARG A 320 -4.99 -19.54 3.70
CA ARG A 320 -3.72 -19.74 2.98
C ARG A 320 -2.72 -20.49 3.86
N PRO A 321 -1.59 -21.01 3.32
CA PRO A 321 -0.56 -21.66 4.14
C PRO A 321 -0.08 -20.74 5.28
N LEU A 322 0.30 -21.30 6.43
CA LEU A 322 0.84 -20.53 7.55
C LEU A 322 2.16 -19.85 7.17
N GLY A 323 2.93 -20.42 6.27
CA GLY A 323 4.11 -19.78 5.70
C GLY A 323 3.79 -18.81 4.57
N SER A 324 3.14 -17.70 4.90
CA SER A 324 2.77 -16.62 3.97
C SER A 324 3.30 -15.26 4.43
N LEU A 325 4.41 -15.25 5.19
CA LEU A 325 5.08 -14.02 5.61
C LEU A 325 5.52 -13.19 4.41
N VAL A 326 5.35 -11.88 4.55
CA VAL A 326 5.88 -10.86 3.65
C VAL A 326 6.70 -9.84 4.46
N PRO A 327 7.57 -9.04 3.82
CA PRO A 327 8.21 -7.92 4.50
C PRO A 327 7.18 -6.93 5.05
N ASP A 328 7.47 -6.35 6.22
CA ASP A 328 6.62 -5.32 6.84
C ASP A 328 6.42 -4.10 5.94
N ASP A 329 5.18 -3.62 5.84
CA ASP A 329 4.79 -2.55 4.93
C ASP A 329 5.33 -1.18 5.31
N TYR A 330 5.60 -0.94 6.57
CA TYR A 330 6.24 0.31 7.03
C TYR A 330 7.72 0.43 6.66
N GLY A 331 8.33 -0.63 6.10
CA GLY A 331 9.75 -0.62 5.71
C GLY A 331 10.70 -0.49 6.90
N ARG A 332 10.23 -0.82 8.10
CA ARG A 332 11.02 -0.80 9.34
C ARG A 332 11.91 -2.01 9.51
N GLY A 333 11.91 -2.91 8.52
CA GLY A 333 12.45 -4.26 8.62
C GLY A 333 11.49 -5.18 9.36
N GLY A 334 11.77 -6.47 9.35
CA GLY A 334 10.86 -7.46 9.88
C GLY A 334 10.02 -8.14 8.80
N ALA A 335 9.18 -9.05 9.25
CA ALA A 335 8.24 -9.78 8.41
C ALA A 335 6.94 -10.00 9.17
N CYS A 336 5.84 -10.06 8.45
CA CYS A 336 4.53 -10.32 9.04
C CYS A 336 3.62 -11.06 8.08
N GLU A 337 2.54 -11.61 8.64
CA GLU A 337 1.40 -12.14 7.91
C GLU A 337 0.14 -12.02 8.75
N ARG A 338 -1.01 -11.98 8.10
CA ARG A 338 -2.33 -12.11 8.73
C ARG A 338 -3.15 -13.12 7.94
N ILE A 339 -3.64 -14.16 8.60
CA ILE A 339 -4.32 -15.29 7.98
C ILE A 339 -5.65 -15.51 8.68
N VAL A 340 -6.71 -15.72 7.90
CA VAL A 340 -8.00 -16.15 8.43
C VAL A 340 -7.94 -17.63 8.81
N VAL A 341 -8.35 -17.91 10.04
CA VAL A 341 -8.39 -19.24 10.64
C VAL A 341 -9.82 -19.59 10.98
N SER A 342 -10.28 -20.77 10.61
CA SER A 342 -11.64 -21.22 10.81
C SER A 342 -11.70 -22.62 11.41
N THR A 343 -12.64 -22.83 12.32
CA THR A 343 -13.02 -24.14 12.87
C THR A 343 -14.53 -24.33 12.74
N SER A 344 -15.05 -25.49 13.16
CA SER A 344 -16.51 -25.68 13.28
C SER A 344 -17.15 -24.68 14.25
N ASP A 345 -16.41 -24.20 15.24
CA ASP A 345 -16.92 -23.44 16.39
C ASP A 345 -16.63 -21.95 16.32
N GLY A 346 -15.74 -21.52 15.39
CA GLY A 346 -15.36 -20.12 15.29
C GLY A 346 -14.48 -19.77 14.09
N ARG A 347 -14.38 -18.46 13.88
CA ARG A 347 -13.49 -17.85 12.88
C ARG A 347 -12.75 -16.70 13.52
N GLY A 348 -11.48 -16.53 13.19
CA GLY A 348 -10.66 -15.44 13.64
C GLY A 348 -9.50 -15.19 12.68
N ASP A 349 -8.72 -14.18 12.96
CA ASP A 349 -7.49 -13.89 12.24
C ASP A 349 -6.30 -14.23 13.14
N VAL A 350 -5.27 -14.81 12.57
CA VAL A 350 -3.97 -14.99 13.22
C VAL A 350 -2.97 -14.10 12.54
N GLU A 351 -2.32 -13.25 13.31
CA GLU A 351 -1.22 -12.41 12.87
C GLU A 351 0.10 -12.94 13.43
N ILE A 352 1.09 -13.09 12.57
CA ILE A 352 2.46 -13.42 12.94
C ILE A 352 3.35 -12.25 12.57
N SER A 353 4.14 -11.76 13.52
CA SER A 353 5.06 -10.65 13.35
C SER A 353 6.46 -11.04 13.83
N ILE A 354 7.46 -10.78 13.01
CA ILE A 354 8.88 -11.06 13.31
C ILE A 354 9.67 -9.76 13.17
N GLY A 355 10.37 -9.36 14.23
CA GLY A 355 11.14 -8.11 14.24
C GLY A 355 11.92 -7.97 15.53
N THR A 356 12.19 -6.73 15.99
CA THR A 356 12.80 -6.45 17.28
C THR A 356 11.76 -5.96 18.28
N ALA A 357 11.80 -6.48 19.51
CA ALA A 357 10.76 -6.22 20.51
C ALA A 357 10.81 -4.83 21.14
N VAL A 358 9.62 -4.34 21.50
CA VAL A 358 9.44 -3.46 22.65
C VAL A 358 9.17 -4.36 23.87
N PRO A 359 9.94 -4.25 24.97
CA PRO A 359 9.63 -5.00 26.19
C PRO A 359 8.26 -4.57 26.72
N GLU A 360 7.35 -5.53 26.90
CA GLU A 360 6.08 -5.30 27.58
C GLU A 360 5.99 -6.12 28.87
N PRO A 361 5.31 -5.60 29.90
CA PRO A 361 5.09 -6.36 31.13
C PRO A 361 4.09 -7.51 30.87
N GLY A 362 4.40 -8.69 31.36
CA GLY A 362 3.54 -9.87 31.29
C GLY A 362 4.13 -11.05 32.06
N ALA A 363 3.40 -12.15 32.13
CA ALA A 363 3.93 -13.39 32.72
C ALA A 363 5.06 -13.93 31.83
N ILE A 364 6.26 -14.04 32.37
CA ILE A 364 7.47 -14.42 31.62
C ILE A 364 7.88 -15.85 32.02
N LEU A 365 7.94 -16.72 31.02
CA LEU A 365 8.60 -18.01 31.11
C LEU A 365 9.97 -17.90 30.42
N THR A 366 11.04 -18.23 31.11
CA THR A 366 12.37 -18.28 30.49
C THR A 366 12.73 -19.73 30.16
N LEU A 367 13.01 -19.98 28.89
CA LEU A 367 13.47 -21.29 28.39
C LEU A 367 15.00 -21.48 28.65
N PRO A 368 15.51 -22.74 28.63
CA PRO A 368 16.93 -23.02 28.90
C PRO A 368 17.93 -22.29 27.99
N ASN A 369 17.52 -21.90 26.80
CA ASN A 369 18.31 -21.14 25.82
C ASN A 369 18.23 -19.62 26.03
N ALA A 370 17.76 -19.16 27.18
CA ALA A 370 17.52 -17.76 27.52
C ALA A 370 16.46 -17.04 26.64
N THR A 371 15.68 -17.79 25.86
CA THR A 371 14.49 -17.25 25.18
C THR A 371 13.41 -17.00 26.22
N THR A 372 12.74 -15.86 26.14
CA THR A 372 11.62 -15.54 27.02
C THR A 372 10.31 -15.66 26.26
N VAL A 373 9.30 -16.26 26.90
CA VAL A 373 7.95 -16.40 26.36
C VAL A 373 6.98 -15.67 27.28
N THR A 374 6.18 -14.79 26.70
CA THR A 374 5.13 -14.06 27.38
C THR A 374 3.79 -14.44 26.77
N ARG A 375 2.83 -14.80 27.61
CA ARG A 375 1.44 -15.07 27.21
C ARG A 375 0.57 -13.93 27.73
N LEU A 376 -0.19 -13.31 26.85
CA LEU A 376 -1.22 -12.32 27.14
C LEU A 376 -2.54 -12.94 26.71
N VAL A 377 -3.34 -13.34 27.69
CA VAL A 377 -4.65 -13.96 27.47
C VAL A 377 -5.70 -12.99 27.96
N ASP A 378 -6.69 -12.71 27.13
CA ASP A 378 -7.83 -11.91 27.57
C ASP A 378 -8.73 -12.74 28.50
N PRO A 379 -8.83 -12.36 29.79
CA PRO A 379 -9.58 -13.12 30.78
C PRO A 379 -11.07 -13.20 30.49
N ASP A 380 -11.60 -12.27 29.71
CA ASP A 380 -13.03 -12.18 29.40
C ASP A 380 -13.37 -12.90 28.09
N GLY A 381 -12.38 -13.42 27.37
CA GLY A 381 -12.54 -14.16 26.10
C GLY A 381 -13.11 -13.33 24.95
N SER A 382 -13.09 -12.01 25.08
CA SER A 382 -13.60 -11.07 24.09
C SER A 382 -12.49 -10.34 23.34
N GLY A 383 -11.23 -10.61 23.71
CA GLY A 383 -10.05 -9.91 23.19
C GLY A 383 -9.06 -10.83 22.51
N ASP A 384 -7.89 -10.28 22.31
CA ASP A 384 -6.85 -10.90 21.52
C ASP A 384 -5.90 -11.73 22.40
N ASP A 385 -5.77 -13.01 22.07
CA ASP A 385 -4.76 -13.85 22.69
C ASP A 385 -3.41 -13.64 21.97
N THR A 386 -2.37 -13.31 22.73
CA THR A 386 -1.04 -13.04 22.18
C THR A 386 0.02 -13.88 22.86
N VAL A 387 0.89 -14.48 22.06
CA VAL A 387 2.15 -15.08 22.51
C VAL A 387 3.31 -14.30 21.91
N ARG A 388 4.20 -13.85 22.79
CA ARG A 388 5.44 -13.17 22.42
C ARG A 388 6.64 -13.98 22.84
N VAL A 389 7.55 -14.20 21.90
CA VAL A 389 8.82 -14.90 22.11
C VAL A 389 9.96 -13.96 21.83
N VAL A 390 10.80 -13.66 22.84
CA VAL A 390 11.99 -12.82 22.70
C VAL A 390 13.23 -13.69 22.78
N HIS A 391 14.02 -13.67 21.72
CA HIS A 391 15.27 -14.40 21.63
C HIS A 391 16.44 -13.61 22.27
N PRO A 392 17.53 -14.29 22.68
CA PRO A 392 18.71 -13.62 23.22
C PRO A 392 19.35 -12.59 22.28
N SER A 393 19.13 -12.72 20.97
CA SER A 393 19.53 -11.73 19.96
C SER A 393 18.75 -10.40 20.04
N GLY A 394 17.64 -10.36 20.80
CA GLY A 394 16.70 -9.26 20.81
C GLY A 394 15.62 -9.33 19.72
N GLU A 395 15.71 -10.32 18.83
CA GLU A 395 14.63 -10.57 17.88
C GLU A 395 13.42 -11.18 18.57
N THR A 396 12.26 -10.85 18.06
CA THR A 396 10.98 -11.21 18.65
C THR A 396 10.05 -11.79 17.61
N VAL A 397 9.37 -12.84 17.99
CA VAL A 397 8.22 -13.40 17.29
C VAL A 397 6.98 -13.08 18.13
N VAL A 398 5.96 -12.50 17.50
CA VAL A 398 4.65 -12.25 18.11
C VAL A 398 3.62 -13.00 17.28
N VAL A 399 2.79 -13.77 17.95
CA VAL A 399 1.64 -14.44 17.35
C VAL A 399 0.41 -13.99 18.10
N THR A 400 -0.47 -13.25 17.41
CA THR A 400 -1.71 -12.72 17.97
C THR A 400 -2.89 -13.31 17.23
N GLN A 401 -3.90 -13.73 17.98
CA GLN A 401 -5.18 -14.15 17.43
C GLN A 401 -6.25 -13.14 17.76
N PHE A 402 -6.96 -12.67 16.72
CA PHE A 402 -8.10 -11.76 16.83
C PHE A 402 -9.39 -12.56 16.64
N VAL A 403 -10.31 -12.45 17.58
CA VAL A 403 -11.63 -13.07 17.46
C VAL A 403 -12.56 -12.11 16.73
N THR A 404 -12.97 -12.45 15.52
CA THR A 404 -13.97 -11.66 14.77
C THR A 404 -15.35 -11.87 15.38
N SER A 405 -15.80 -10.95 16.22
CA SER A 405 -17.13 -10.98 16.86
C SER A 405 -18.24 -10.60 15.88
N ALA A 406 -18.54 -11.49 14.96
CA ALA A 406 -19.80 -11.42 14.20
C ALA A 406 -20.89 -12.24 14.92
N GLY A 407 -21.26 -11.82 16.16
CA GLY A 407 -22.37 -12.38 16.94
C GLY A 407 -21.96 -13.47 17.93
N SER A 408 -22.11 -13.15 19.21
CA SER A 408 -22.16 -13.96 20.43
C SER A 408 -21.38 -15.30 20.47
N THR A 409 -20.36 -15.36 21.34
CA THR A 409 -19.66 -16.58 21.81
C THR A 409 -18.82 -17.32 20.75
N SER A 410 -18.07 -16.62 19.92
CA SER A 410 -17.06 -17.26 19.08
C SER A 410 -15.88 -17.69 19.94
N ALA A 411 -15.63 -19.00 20.04
CA ALA A 411 -14.42 -19.50 20.69
C ALA A 411 -13.20 -19.16 19.80
N SER A 412 -12.07 -18.89 20.44
CA SER A 412 -10.78 -18.72 19.76
C SER A 412 -10.48 -19.97 18.91
N PRO A 413 -10.21 -19.83 17.60
CA PRO A 413 -9.94 -20.97 16.74
C PRO A 413 -8.70 -21.77 17.15
N LEU A 414 -7.70 -21.09 17.74
CA LEU A 414 -6.48 -21.75 18.27
C LEU A 414 -6.40 -21.55 19.79
N THR A 415 -5.83 -22.52 20.47
CA THR A 415 -5.52 -22.41 21.90
C THR A 415 -4.22 -21.62 22.10
N ILE A 416 -4.04 -21.06 23.30
CA ILE A 416 -2.79 -20.35 23.64
C ILE A 416 -1.54 -21.23 23.53
N GLU A 417 -1.68 -22.55 23.81
CA GLU A 417 -0.62 -23.52 23.64
C GLU A 417 -0.26 -23.75 22.15
N GLN A 418 -1.25 -23.68 21.25
CA GLN A 418 -1.05 -23.76 19.81
C GLN A 418 -0.36 -22.50 19.28
N LEU A 419 -0.77 -21.31 19.75
CA LEU A 419 -0.08 -20.06 19.43
C LEU A 419 1.36 -20.08 19.92
N GLU A 420 1.62 -20.56 21.15
CA GLU A 420 3.00 -20.70 21.67
C GLU A 420 3.80 -21.72 20.87
N PHE A 421 3.20 -22.83 20.45
CA PHE A 421 3.85 -23.80 19.61
C PHE A 421 4.32 -23.17 18.30
N ILE A 422 3.51 -22.35 17.67
CA ILE A 422 3.87 -21.57 16.46
C ILE A 422 4.98 -20.57 16.77
N ALA A 423 4.80 -19.73 17.79
CA ALA A 423 5.73 -18.66 18.14
C ALA A 423 7.13 -19.16 18.55
N THR A 424 7.21 -20.36 19.13
CA THR A 424 8.48 -20.99 19.55
C THR A 424 9.15 -21.82 18.46
N THR A 425 8.74 -21.69 17.20
CA THR A 425 9.35 -22.39 16.07
C THR A 425 10.86 -22.16 16.01
N PRO A 426 11.70 -23.19 16.06
CA PRO A 426 13.14 -23.03 16.01
C PRO A 426 13.62 -22.38 14.71
N GLY A 427 14.47 -21.36 14.82
CA GLY A 427 15.02 -20.66 13.66
C GLY A 427 14.11 -19.62 13.03
N LEU A 428 13.00 -19.26 13.66
CA LEU A 428 12.10 -18.22 13.20
C LEU A 428 12.66 -16.81 13.53
N LEU A 429 13.82 -16.51 12.93
CA LEU A 429 14.58 -15.27 13.10
C LEU A 429 15.03 -14.77 11.73
N ILE A 430 15.07 -13.46 11.52
CA ILE A 430 15.55 -12.85 10.27
C ILE A 430 17.08 -12.88 10.25
N SER A 431 17.71 -12.41 11.33
CA SER A 431 19.18 -12.45 11.48
C SER A 431 19.64 -13.86 11.89
N ARG A 432 20.78 -14.27 11.38
CA ARG A 432 21.45 -15.55 11.72
C ARG A 432 22.65 -15.30 12.63
#